data_3dc4d5fae4318c628bf60f7242adf0bd
#
_entry.id   3dc4d5fae4318c628bf60f7242adf0bd
#
_cell.length_a   1.000
_cell.length_b   1.000
_cell.length_c   1.000
_cell.angle_alpha   90.00
_cell.angle_beta   90.00
_cell.angle_gamma   90.00
#
_symmetry.space_group_name_H-M   'P 1'
#
loop_
_entity.id
_entity.type
_entity.pdbx_description
1 polymer ?
#
loop_
_entity_poly.entity_id
_entity_poly.type
_entity_poly.pdbx_seq_one_letter_code
_entity_poly.pdbx_strand_id
1 'polypeptide(L)'
;MTSKKKLRSLLGGTLFMVLMLSVHPTTVSASAVGSSTVMDQSVETEDQQSGIQSETQTQASQDSGAAVRASQNGWVKAGDSGWYFYENGQLKTGWLYRNGNWYWLDPDRNGRMAENSWFTYDNNFYYAKGDGAIYKNGFQEVDGNLYYFQSWGGIQRNVYLSISGKMYYVQENGIVARGIVRTMNGHGDLCAFDDTTGAQITQKGWLKKGTSYYWVREDGVLQTGWLLYDDNWYWFDDNGVMMASGWKEINNNLYYFQSWGGIYKNGFQSIGGNEYYFRSWGGVYRNTFFTVKGKTYIAQNDGSIYHASQTGWVQLGDQTYWINQDGSVQTGWLKLEGKWYWLKADGTRAASEWITYDNNRYYFDGDGVMYTGMKEVDGTRYYFHSWGGVYHNESFTWQGKKYWAKDDGTFYTGVCDINGKKYYFLEDGEQITKEGWLSLIHIS
;
A
#
# COMPACT_ATOMS: atom_id res chain seq x y z
N MET A 1 47.50 1.33 41.33
CA MET A 1 46.45 1.60 42.30
C MET A 1 45.46 2.57 41.66
N THR A 2 44.48 2.03 40.99
CA THR A 2 43.05 1.89 41.32
C THR A 2 42.32 3.20 41.69
N SER A 3 41.48 3.69 40.80
CA SER A 3 40.07 3.79 41.10
C SER A 3 39.21 4.15 39.85
N LYS A 4 38.31 3.26 39.52
CA LYS A 4 37.25 3.42 38.53
C LYS A 4 36.15 4.31 39.11
N LYS A 5 35.77 5.41 38.43
CA LYS A 5 34.49 6.07 38.65
C LYS A 5 33.53 5.78 37.46
N LYS A 6 32.45 5.05 37.81
CA LYS A 6 31.29 4.81 36.94
C LYS A 6 30.50 6.12 36.80
N LEU A 7 30.29 6.56 35.57
CA LEU A 7 29.31 7.57 35.23
C LEU A 7 28.05 6.85 34.72
N ARG A 8 26.97 6.93 35.49
CA ARG A 8 25.62 6.52 35.06
C ARG A 8 25.02 7.66 34.20
N SER A 9 24.78 7.44 32.93
CA SER A 9 23.92 8.29 32.13
C SER A 9 22.47 7.79 32.25
N LEU A 10 21.58 8.63 32.71
CA LEU A 10 20.16 8.45 32.63
C LEU A 10 19.72 8.73 31.17
N LEU A 11 19.32 7.70 30.46
CA LEU A 11 18.55 7.81 29.26
C LEU A 11 17.07 7.73 29.65
N GLY A 12 16.39 8.88 29.59
CA GLY A 12 14.93 8.95 29.58
C GLY A 12 14.41 8.52 28.20
N GLY A 13 14.03 7.26 28.09
CA GLY A 13 13.31 6.78 26.90
C GLY A 13 11.82 7.02 27.06
N THR A 14 11.28 7.92 26.27
CA THR A 14 9.83 8.08 26.14
C THR A 14 9.29 6.93 25.28
N LEU A 15 8.65 6.00 25.94
CA LEU A 15 7.95 4.85 25.34
C LEU A 15 6.64 5.37 24.73
N PHE A 16 6.57 5.51 23.43
CA PHE A 16 5.31 5.69 22.71
C PHE A 16 4.62 4.33 22.60
N MET A 17 3.68 4.11 23.50
CA MET A 17 2.74 2.99 23.48
C MET A 17 1.68 3.29 22.40
N VAL A 18 1.80 2.65 21.24
CA VAL A 18 0.74 2.66 20.22
C VAL A 18 -0.35 1.71 20.70
N LEU A 19 -1.47 2.28 21.15
CA LEU A 19 -2.69 1.56 21.47
C LEU A 19 -3.29 1.05 20.16
N MET A 20 -3.18 -0.25 19.90
CA MET A 20 -3.94 -0.93 18.86
C MET A 20 -5.37 -1.10 19.36
N LEU A 21 -6.27 -0.24 18.90
CA LEU A 21 -7.71 -0.46 19.02
C LEU A 21 -8.10 -1.55 18.02
N SER A 22 -8.40 -2.72 18.54
CA SER A 22 -9.06 -3.80 17.82
C SER A 22 -10.51 -3.39 17.55
N VAL A 23 -10.79 -3.02 16.32
CA VAL A 23 -12.17 -2.89 15.83
C VAL A 23 -12.63 -4.28 15.37
N HIS A 24 -13.58 -4.85 16.09
CA HIS A 24 -14.30 -6.05 15.66
C HIS A 24 -15.27 -5.64 14.56
N PRO A 25 -15.32 -6.31 13.41
CA PRO A 25 -16.40 -6.12 12.47
C PRO A 25 -17.63 -6.89 12.95
N THR A 26 -18.69 -6.15 13.18
CA THR A 26 -20.05 -6.67 13.31
C THR A 26 -20.47 -7.38 12.04
N THR A 27 -20.92 -8.60 12.21
CA THR A 27 -21.57 -9.41 11.18
C THR A 27 -22.84 -8.72 10.65
N VAL A 28 -22.83 -8.41 9.36
CA VAL A 28 -24.06 -8.14 8.61
C VAL A 28 -24.32 -9.32 7.71
N SER A 29 -25.42 -10.02 7.99
CA SER A 29 -26.00 -11.04 7.14
C SER A 29 -26.48 -10.41 5.84
N ALA A 30 -26.01 -10.87 4.69
CA ALA A 30 -26.63 -10.61 3.41
C ALA A 30 -27.00 -11.93 2.75
N SER A 31 -28.28 -12.01 2.46
CA SER A 31 -29.00 -13.10 1.83
C SER A 31 -28.48 -13.40 0.43
N ALA A 32 -28.58 -14.67 0.10
CA ALA A 32 -28.36 -15.25 -1.22
C ALA A 32 -29.32 -14.68 -2.28
N VAL A 33 -28.82 -14.35 -3.45
CA VAL A 33 -29.53 -14.47 -4.76
C VAL A 33 -28.49 -14.55 -5.88
N GLY A 34 -28.69 -15.51 -6.80
CA GLY A 34 -28.21 -15.34 -8.16
C GLY A 34 -27.37 -16.49 -8.71
N SER A 35 -28.00 -17.55 -9.10
CA SER A 35 -27.64 -18.52 -10.11
C SER A 35 -27.20 -17.83 -11.43
N SER A 36 -26.08 -18.19 -11.99
CA SER A 36 -25.81 -17.98 -13.42
C SER A 36 -25.60 -19.32 -14.10
N THR A 37 -26.59 -19.67 -14.83
CA THR A 37 -26.67 -20.74 -15.86
C THR A 37 -25.66 -20.53 -16.97
N VAL A 38 -24.89 -21.53 -17.27
CA VAL A 38 -24.18 -21.67 -18.54
C VAL A 38 -25.11 -22.37 -19.52
N MET A 39 -25.34 -21.72 -20.65
CA MET A 39 -26.10 -22.26 -21.76
C MET A 39 -25.31 -23.36 -22.46
N ASP A 40 -25.95 -24.51 -22.61
CA ASP A 40 -25.62 -25.51 -23.63
C ASP A 40 -26.71 -25.45 -24.67
N GLN A 41 -26.30 -25.22 -25.92
CA GLN A 41 -27.21 -25.28 -27.09
C GLN A 41 -27.13 -26.69 -27.69
N SER A 42 -28.15 -27.45 -27.51
CA SER A 42 -28.39 -28.61 -28.35
C SER A 42 -29.57 -28.34 -29.29
N VAL A 43 -29.28 -28.51 -30.57
CA VAL A 43 -30.21 -28.37 -31.68
C VAL A 43 -31.15 -29.58 -31.70
N GLU A 44 -32.43 -29.29 -31.63
CA GLU A 44 -33.50 -30.23 -31.99
C GLU A 44 -33.59 -30.41 -33.49
N THR A 45 -33.81 -31.65 -33.92
CA THR A 45 -34.56 -31.92 -35.14
C THR A 45 -35.54 -33.07 -34.88
N GLU A 46 -36.80 -32.69 -34.93
CA GLU A 46 -37.93 -33.61 -35.12
C GLU A 46 -37.82 -34.36 -36.46
N ASP A 47 -38.18 -35.60 -36.50
CA ASP A 47 -39.16 -36.03 -37.51
C ASP A 47 -39.94 -37.29 -37.10
N GLN A 48 -41.17 -37.26 -37.56
CA GLN A 48 -42.30 -38.12 -37.22
C GLN A 48 -42.38 -39.35 -38.12
N GLN A 49 -43.05 -40.32 -37.57
CA GLN A 49 -44.16 -41.14 -38.14
C GLN A 49 -43.90 -42.52 -38.75
N SER A 50 -44.71 -43.34 -38.20
CA SER A 50 -45.50 -44.46 -38.79
C SER A 50 -44.73 -45.77 -38.94
N GLY A 51 -45.18 -46.89 -38.47
CA GLY A 51 -46.51 -47.44 -38.24
C GLY A 51 -46.50 -48.90 -38.58
N ILE A 52 -47.13 -49.72 -37.74
CA ILE A 52 -47.80 -50.96 -38.10
C ILE A 52 -46.99 -52.28 -38.28
N GLN A 53 -47.21 -53.14 -37.29
CA GLN A 53 -47.43 -54.60 -37.32
C GLN A 53 -46.40 -55.50 -38.02
N SER A 54 -45.81 -56.39 -37.23
CA SER A 54 -46.21 -57.83 -37.32
C SER A 54 -45.68 -58.61 -36.13
N GLU A 55 -46.62 -59.20 -35.39
CA GLU A 55 -46.35 -60.31 -34.53
C GLU A 55 -45.84 -61.48 -35.38
N THR A 56 -44.81 -62.16 -34.93
CA THR A 56 -44.73 -63.62 -34.73
C THR A 56 -43.25 -64.06 -34.68
N GLN A 57 -43.01 -64.86 -33.68
CA GLN A 57 -41.89 -65.80 -33.55
C GLN A 57 -40.50 -65.20 -33.23
N THR A 58 -40.20 -65.19 -31.92
CA THR A 58 -38.95 -65.81 -31.45
C THR A 58 -38.97 -66.06 -29.90
N GLN A 59 -39.72 -66.99 -29.51
CA GLN A 59 -39.70 -67.49 -28.13
C GLN A 59 -38.65 -68.60 -27.88
N ALA A 60 -37.73 -68.80 -28.82
CA ALA A 60 -36.70 -69.86 -28.74
C ALA A 60 -35.25 -69.31 -28.49
N SER A 61 -35.02 -68.01 -28.40
CA SER A 61 -33.67 -67.46 -28.16
C SER A 61 -33.42 -66.85 -26.78
N GLN A 62 -34.43 -66.77 -25.92
CA GLN A 62 -34.27 -66.32 -24.53
C GLN A 62 -33.78 -67.39 -23.55
N ASP A 63 -34.07 -68.65 -23.79
CA ASP A 63 -33.72 -69.72 -22.89
C ASP A 63 -32.26 -70.20 -22.98
N SER A 64 -31.64 -70.10 -24.17
CA SER A 64 -30.22 -70.41 -24.33
C SER A 64 -29.28 -69.28 -23.77
N GLY A 65 -29.75 -68.06 -23.78
CA GLY A 65 -29.03 -66.92 -23.18
C GLY A 65 -29.07 -66.99 -21.63
N ALA A 66 -30.16 -67.44 -21.03
CA ALA A 66 -30.27 -67.58 -19.59
C ALA A 66 -29.42 -68.75 -19.06
N ALA A 67 -29.43 -69.90 -19.80
CA ALA A 67 -28.59 -71.04 -19.42
C ALA A 67 -27.10 -70.82 -19.54
N VAL A 68 -26.66 -70.04 -20.56
CA VAL A 68 -25.27 -69.61 -20.73
C VAL A 68 -24.84 -68.56 -19.61
N ARG A 69 -25.77 -67.71 -19.17
CA ARG A 69 -25.55 -66.83 -18.04
C ARG A 69 -25.48 -67.55 -16.68
N ALA A 70 -26.23 -68.55 -16.50
CA ALA A 70 -26.27 -69.37 -15.24
C ALA A 70 -24.93 -70.10 -14.96
N SER A 71 -24.10 -70.35 -15.97
CA SER A 71 -22.77 -70.98 -15.85
C SER A 71 -21.61 -70.05 -15.79
N GLN A 72 -21.80 -68.72 -16.00
CA GLN A 72 -20.72 -67.74 -16.01
C GLN A 72 -20.24 -67.45 -14.59
N ASN A 73 -18.93 -67.55 -14.40
CA ASN A 73 -18.24 -67.12 -13.17
C ASN A 73 -16.97 -66.37 -13.55
N GLY A 74 -16.73 -65.22 -12.86
CA GLY A 74 -15.54 -64.40 -13.09
C GLY A 74 -15.76 -63.22 -14.03
N TRP A 75 -14.69 -62.71 -14.55
CA TRP A 75 -14.69 -61.53 -15.45
C TRP A 75 -15.19 -61.89 -16.84
N VAL A 76 -16.11 -61.09 -17.34
CA VAL A 76 -16.66 -61.19 -18.68
C VAL A 76 -16.60 -59.86 -19.39
N LYS A 77 -15.98 -59.80 -20.57
CA LYS A 77 -15.96 -58.61 -21.43
C LYS A 77 -17.15 -58.68 -22.43
N ALA A 78 -18.01 -57.69 -22.35
CA ALA A 78 -19.18 -57.62 -23.25
C ALA A 78 -18.90 -56.65 -24.39
N GLY A 79 -18.18 -57.10 -25.41
CA GLY A 79 -17.79 -56.25 -26.55
C GLY A 79 -17.15 -54.93 -26.14
N ASP A 80 -17.64 -53.82 -26.70
CA ASP A 80 -17.19 -52.46 -26.37
C ASP A 80 -17.89 -51.90 -25.09
N SER A 81 -18.85 -52.65 -24.55
CA SER A 81 -19.62 -52.23 -23.35
C SER A 81 -18.84 -52.31 -22.03
N GLY A 82 -17.62 -52.89 -22.02
CA GLY A 82 -16.72 -52.95 -20.88
C GLY A 82 -16.73 -54.31 -20.15
N TRP A 83 -16.16 -54.32 -18.95
CA TRP A 83 -16.02 -55.53 -18.14
C TRP A 83 -17.09 -55.60 -17.07
N TYR A 84 -17.56 -56.88 -16.84
CA TYR A 84 -18.56 -57.24 -15.85
C TYR A 84 -18.04 -58.44 -15.05
N PHE A 85 -18.55 -58.62 -13.83
CA PHE A 85 -18.17 -59.74 -13.00
C PHE A 85 -19.42 -60.57 -12.61
N TYR A 86 -19.32 -61.85 -12.83
CA TYR A 86 -20.38 -62.80 -12.46
C TYR A 86 -19.93 -63.71 -11.32
N GLU A 87 -20.79 -63.94 -10.35
CA GLU A 87 -20.56 -64.86 -9.25
C GLU A 87 -21.79 -65.77 -9.16
N ASN A 88 -21.57 -67.10 -9.32
CA ASN A 88 -22.63 -68.11 -9.39
C ASN A 88 -23.75 -67.80 -10.43
N GLY A 89 -23.33 -67.30 -11.59
CA GLY A 89 -24.19 -66.88 -12.70
C GLY A 89 -24.95 -65.59 -12.48
N GLN A 90 -24.77 -64.92 -11.36
CA GLN A 90 -25.38 -63.61 -11.07
C GLN A 90 -24.40 -62.48 -11.31
N LEU A 91 -24.91 -61.42 -11.92
CA LEU A 91 -24.12 -60.18 -12.15
C LEU A 91 -23.88 -59.50 -10.81
N LYS A 92 -22.61 -59.20 -10.51
CA LYS A 92 -22.19 -58.49 -9.33
C LYS A 92 -22.26 -56.99 -9.55
N THR A 93 -22.65 -56.25 -8.53
CA THR A 93 -22.59 -54.79 -8.48
C THR A 93 -21.94 -54.33 -7.18
N GLY A 94 -21.42 -53.09 -7.15
CA GLY A 94 -20.75 -52.53 -5.99
C GLY A 94 -19.28 -52.94 -5.88
N TRP A 95 -18.79 -53.01 -4.66
CA TRP A 95 -17.38 -53.33 -4.41
C TRP A 95 -17.06 -54.81 -4.64
N LEU A 96 -15.97 -55.07 -5.35
CA LEU A 96 -15.41 -56.38 -5.58
C LEU A 96 -13.93 -56.39 -5.16
N TYR A 97 -13.55 -57.31 -4.28
CA TYR A 97 -12.16 -57.57 -3.93
C TYR A 97 -11.66 -58.83 -4.61
N ARG A 98 -10.62 -58.73 -5.44
CA ARG A 98 -10.01 -59.87 -6.16
C ARG A 98 -8.53 -59.67 -6.34
N ASN A 99 -7.76 -60.74 -6.12
CA ASN A 99 -6.30 -60.77 -6.36
C ASN A 99 -5.54 -59.57 -5.72
N GLY A 100 -5.92 -59.18 -4.49
CA GLY A 100 -5.30 -58.06 -3.77
C GLY A 100 -5.75 -56.66 -4.20
N ASN A 101 -6.68 -56.58 -5.14
CA ASN A 101 -7.19 -55.29 -5.65
C ASN A 101 -8.68 -55.13 -5.39
N TRP A 102 -9.10 -53.90 -5.20
CA TRP A 102 -10.49 -53.50 -5.19
C TRP A 102 -10.91 -52.99 -6.57
N TYR A 103 -12.17 -53.29 -6.95
CA TYR A 103 -12.80 -52.87 -8.17
C TYR A 103 -14.16 -52.30 -7.85
N TRP A 104 -14.66 -51.36 -8.63
CA TRP A 104 -16.00 -50.82 -8.56
C TRP A 104 -16.84 -51.29 -9.73
N LEU A 105 -17.88 -52.07 -9.45
CA LEU A 105 -18.87 -52.52 -10.40
C LEU A 105 -20.08 -51.62 -10.29
N ASP A 106 -20.18 -50.64 -11.16
CA ASP A 106 -21.09 -49.52 -11.07
C ASP A 106 -22.57 -49.98 -11.13
N PRO A 107 -23.34 -49.83 -10.02
CA PRO A 107 -24.75 -50.22 -10.01
C PRO A 107 -25.59 -49.42 -11.02
N ASP A 108 -25.25 -48.13 -11.24
CA ASP A 108 -25.99 -47.25 -12.15
C ASP A 108 -25.72 -47.56 -13.61
N ARG A 109 -24.65 -48.34 -13.90
CA ARG A 109 -24.28 -48.86 -15.22
C ARG A 109 -24.42 -50.38 -15.31
N ASN A 110 -25.43 -50.93 -14.64
CA ASN A 110 -25.71 -52.34 -14.66
C ASN A 110 -24.51 -53.24 -14.32
N GLY A 111 -23.70 -52.85 -13.32
CA GLY A 111 -22.54 -53.61 -12.90
C GLY A 111 -21.31 -53.51 -13.81
N ARG A 112 -21.25 -52.53 -14.71
CA ARG A 112 -20.06 -52.29 -15.51
C ARG A 112 -18.91 -51.86 -14.61
N MET A 113 -17.74 -52.47 -14.79
CA MET A 113 -16.52 -52.10 -14.06
C MET A 113 -16.09 -50.69 -14.40
N ALA A 114 -15.83 -49.85 -13.40
CA ALA A 114 -15.19 -48.55 -13.57
C ALA A 114 -13.74 -48.75 -14.05
N GLU A 115 -13.34 -47.99 -15.08
CA GLU A 115 -12.00 -48.01 -15.62
C GLU A 115 -11.61 -46.57 -16.11
N ASN A 116 -10.40 -46.13 -15.87
CA ASN A 116 -9.91 -44.79 -16.19
C ASN A 116 -10.88 -43.68 -15.77
N SER A 117 -11.47 -43.80 -14.61
CA SER A 117 -12.53 -42.87 -14.20
C SER A 117 -12.62 -42.65 -12.71
N TRP A 118 -13.03 -41.44 -12.36
CA TRP A 118 -13.48 -41.10 -11.02
C TRP A 118 -14.88 -41.62 -10.76
N PHE A 119 -15.15 -42.04 -9.53
CA PHE A 119 -16.48 -42.33 -9.02
C PHE A 119 -16.57 -41.94 -7.54
N THR A 120 -17.78 -41.80 -7.06
CA THR A 120 -18.08 -41.49 -5.65
C THR A 120 -18.82 -42.66 -5.00
N TYR A 121 -18.44 -42.97 -3.78
CA TYR A 121 -19.14 -43.88 -2.93
C TYR A 121 -19.05 -43.44 -1.47
N ASP A 122 -20.16 -43.38 -0.78
CA ASP A 122 -20.28 -42.98 0.63
C ASP A 122 -19.51 -41.63 0.89
N ASN A 123 -19.79 -40.62 0.07
CA ASN A 123 -19.18 -39.28 0.09
C ASN A 123 -17.65 -39.24 -0.12
N ASN A 124 -17.03 -40.36 -0.50
CA ASN A 124 -15.59 -40.41 -0.83
C ASN A 124 -15.38 -40.53 -2.33
N PHE A 125 -14.25 -39.99 -2.78
CA PHE A 125 -13.83 -40.06 -4.17
C PHE A 125 -12.78 -41.14 -4.35
N TYR A 126 -12.93 -41.93 -5.41
CA TYR A 126 -12.04 -43.02 -5.81
C TYR A 126 -11.69 -42.90 -7.29
N TYR A 127 -10.56 -43.44 -7.67
CA TYR A 127 -10.17 -43.53 -9.07
C TYR A 127 -9.86 -44.99 -9.47
N ALA A 128 -10.53 -45.45 -10.49
CA ALA A 128 -10.27 -46.73 -11.13
C ALA A 128 -9.26 -46.57 -12.23
N LYS A 129 -8.17 -47.32 -12.19
CA LYS A 129 -7.16 -47.43 -13.25
C LYS A 129 -7.70 -48.04 -14.53
N GLY A 130 -6.89 -48.08 -15.59
CA GLY A 130 -7.25 -48.71 -16.87
C GLY A 130 -7.49 -50.20 -16.78
N ASP A 131 -6.97 -50.89 -15.78
CA ASP A 131 -7.22 -52.28 -15.45
C ASP A 131 -8.41 -52.47 -14.49
N GLY A 132 -9.12 -51.42 -14.13
CA GLY A 132 -10.22 -51.36 -13.19
C GLY A 132 -9.81 -51.35 -11.71
N ALA A 133 -8.55 -51.63 -11.40
CA ALA A 133 -8.10 -51.63 -10.01
C ALA A 133 -8.07 -50.23 -9.41
N ILE A 134 -8.53 -50.06 -8.17
CA ILE A 134 -8.60 -48.80 -7.49
C ILE A 134 -7.20 -48.35 -7.03
N TYR A 135 -6.83 -47.08 -7.25
CA TYR A 135 -5.64 -46.50 -6.63
C TYR A 135 -5.72 -46.52 -5.10
N LYS A 136 -4.62 -46.86 -4.45
CA LYS A 136 -4.48 -46.86 -2.98
C LYS A 136 -3.04 -46.66 -2.56
N ASN A 137 -2.83 -46.29 -1.29
CA ASN A 137 -1.51 -46.24 -0.66
C ASN A 137 -0.55 -45.25 -1.33
N GLY A 138 -0.84 -43.95 -1.34
CA GLY A 138 0.16 -42.99 -1.69
C GLY A 138 -0.22 -42.01 -2.80
N PHE A 139 0.80 -41.26 -3.26
CA PHE A 139 0.65 -40.25 -4.28
C PHE A 139 0.50 -40.87 -5.66
N GLN A 140 -0.46 -40.33 -6.43
CA GLN A 140 -0.68 -40.70 -7.81
C GLN A 140 -1.04 -39.44 -8.63
N GLU A 141 -0.51 -39.34 -9.82
CA GLU A 141 -0.93 -38.33 -10.80
C GLU A 141 -2.10 -38.87 -11.64
N VAL A 142 -3.16 -38.09 -11.68
CA VAL A 142 -4.33 -38.34 -12.53
C VAL A 142 -4.66 -37.05 -13.26
N ASP A 143 -4.68 -37.07 -14.58
CA ASP A 143 -4.98 -35.94 -15.46
C ASP A 143 -4.13 -34.68 -15.12
N GLY A 144 -2.82 -34.88 -14.82
CA GLY A 144 -1.85 -33.84 -14.52
C GLY A 144 -1.95 -33.27 -13.10
N ASN A 145 -2.86 -33.77 -12.26
CA ASN A 145 -3.03 -33.40 -10.87
C ASN A 145 -2.50 -34.48 -9.93
N LEU A 146 -1.87 -34.07 -8.83
CA LEU A 146 -1.40 -34.98 -7.80
C LEU A 146 -2.48 -35.22 -6.76
N TYR A 147 -2.75 -36.49 -6.46
CA TYR A 147 -3.68 -36.93 -5.42
C TYR A 147 -2.99 -37.87 -4.41
N TYR A 148 -3.50 -37.91 -3.20
CA TYR A 148 -3.07 -38.91 -2.21
C TYR A 148 -4.21 -39.88 -1.85
N PHE A 149 -4.02 -41.12 -2.27
CA PHE A 149 -4.96 -42.20 -2.01
C PHE A 149 -4.64 -42.91 -0.70
N GLN A 150 -5.60 -42.99 0.15
CA GLN A 150 -5.52 -43.74 1.42
C GLN A 150 -5.35 -45.24 1.19
N SER A 151 -5.05 -45.99 2.25
CA SER A 151 -4.92 -47.45 2.18
C SER A 151 -6.22 -48.18 1.73
N TRP A 152 -7.36 -47.56 1.98
CA TRP A 152 -8.69 -48.05 1.58
C TRP A 152 -9.11 -47.48 0.19
N GLY A 153 -8.29 -46.66 -0.47
CA GLY A 153 -8.51 -46.22 -1.85
C GLY A 153 -9.17 -44.85 -2.03
N GLY A 154 -9.78 -44.29 -1.02
CA GLY A 154 -10.39 -42.97 -1.10
C GLY A 154 -9.36 -41.85 -0.91
N ILE A 155 -9.70 -40.63 -1.36
CA ILE A 155 -8.89 -39.41 -1.12
C ILE A 155 -9.48 -38.60 0.03
N GLN A 156 -8.61 -37.87 0.73
CA GLN A 156 -9.03 -36.86 1.70
C GLN A 156 -9.16 -35.49 1.01
N ARG A 157 -9.80 -34.55 1.69
CA ARG A 157 -10.03 -33.18 1.18
C ARG A 157 -9.89 -32.19 2.32
N ASN A 158 -9.40 -30.98 1.98
CA ASN A 158 -9.25 -29.86 2.90
C ASN A 158 -8.51 -30.22 4.20
N VAL A 159 -7.35 -30.89 4.08
CA VAL A 159 -6.59 -31.41 5.21
C VAL A 159 -5.09 -31.35 4.97
N TYR A 160 -4.34 -31.20 6.04
CA TYR A 160 -2.89 -31.43 6.03
C TYR A 160 -2.57 -32.89 6.28
N LEU A 161 -1.65 -33.44 5.50
CA LEU A 161 -1.10 -34.78 5.65
C LEU A 161 0.38 -34.69 6.06
N SER A 162 0.78 -35.44 7.06
CA SER A 162 2.19 -35.64 7.40
C SER A 162 2.64 -37.00 6.87
N ILE A 163 3.52 -36.99 5.87
CA ILE A 163 3.97 -38.20 5.19
C ILE A 163 5.49 -38.17 5.13
N SER A 164 6.14 -39.15 5.75
CA SER A 164 7.61 -39.26 5.81
C SER A 164 8.29 -37.98 6.29
N GLY A 165 7.70 -37.31 7.31
CA GLY A 165 8.24 -36.09 7.90
C GLY A 165 8.02 -34.81 7.08
N LYS A 166 7.30 -34.88 5.97
CA LYS A 166 6.92 -33.73 5.15
C LYS A 166 5.43 -33.45 5.27
N MET A 167 5.06 -32.17 5.22
CA MET A 167 3.68 -31.73 5.22
C MET A 167 3.17 -31.52 3.79
N TYR A 168 1.92 -31.91 3.56
CA TYR A 168 1.22 -31.73 2.29
C TYR A 168 -0.16 -31.18 2.60
N TYR A 169 -0.69 -30.32 1.75
CA TYR A 169 -2.05 -29.83 1.87
C TYR A 169 -2.91 -30.38 0.73
N VAL A 170 -3.95 -31.07 1.10
CA VAL A 170 -4.97 -31.55 0.14
C VAL A 170 -6.09 -30.53 0.12
N GLN A 171 -6.34 -29.95 -1.04
CA GLN A 171 -7.36 -28.94 -1.26
C GLN A 171 -8.77 -29.53 -1.19
N GLU A 172 -9.78 -28.68 -1.23
CA GLU A 172 -11.20 -29.10 -1.17
C GLU A 172 -11.59 -30.05 -2.32
N ASN A 173 -11.00 -29.86 -3.50
CA ASN A 173 -11.19 -30.73 -4.67
C ASN A 173 -10.37 -32.02 -4.63
N GLY A 174 -9.63 -32.30 -3.55
CA GLY A 174 -8.79 -33.47 -3.37
C GLY A 174 -7.40 -33.38 -4.02
N ILE A 175 -7.08 -32.31 -4.72
CA ILE A 175 -5.77 -32.13 -5.34
C ILE A 175 -4.75 -31.72 -4.26
N VAL A 176 -3.60 -32.38 -4.26
CA VAL A 176 -2.47 -32.01 -3.42
C VAL A 176 -1.91 -30.66 -3.91
N ALA A 177 -1.80 -29.69 -3.02
CA ALA A 177 -1.35 -28.35 -3.34
C ALA A 177 0.08 -28.34 -3.92
N ARG A 178 0.28 -27.54 -4.95
CA ARG A 178 1.58 -27.21 -5.56
C ARG A 178 1.64 -25.71 -5.76
N GLY A 179 2.83 -25.12 -5.75
CA GLY A 179 2.98 -23.68 -5.93
C GLY A 179 2.66 -22.86 -4.68
N ILE A 180 2.07 -21.70 -4.88
CA ILE A 180 1.62 -20.81 -3.81
C ILE A 180 0.11 -21.00 -3.65
N VAL A 181 -0.31 -21.44 -2.48
CA VAL A 181 -1.72 -21.78 -2.21
C VAL A 181 -2.15 -21.21 -0.86
N ARG A 182 -3.35 -20.61 -0.85
CA ARG A 182 -4.02 -20.22 0.39
C ARG A 182 -4.80 -21.43 0.92
N THR A 183 -4.48 -21.86 2.12
CA THR A 183 -5.09 -23.03 2.74
C THR A 183 -6.40 -22.66 3.43
N MET A 184 -7.41 -23.53 3.36
CA MET A 184 -8.76 -23.25 3.87
C MET A 184 -9.01 -23.81 5.28
N ASN A 185 -8.04 -24.47 5.88
CA ASN A 185 -8.17 -25.15 7.18
C ASN A 185 -7.94 -24.20 8.37
N GLY A 186 -8.86 -23.31 8.62
CA GLY A 186 -8.94 -22.51 9.84
C GLY A 186 -8.50 -21.04 9.72
N HIS A 187 -7.28 -20.73 9.28
CA HIS A 187 -6.77 -19.35 9.28
C HIS A 187 -6.60 -18.74 7.89
N GLY A 188 -6.73 -19.52 6.82
CA GLY A 188 -6.52 -19.04 5.46
C GLY A 188 -5.06 -18.69 5.18
N ASP A 189 -4.12 -19.44 5.72
CA ASP A 189 -2.69 -19.21 5.62
C ASP A 189 -2.20 -19.35 4.18
N LEU A 190 -1.35 -18.44 3.76
CA LEU A 190 -0.70 -18.51 2.47
C LEU A 190 0.59 -19.33 2.60
N CYS A 191 0.67 -20.45 1.91
CA CYS A 191 1.79 -21.37 1.99
C CYS A 191 2.40 -21.66 0.62
N ALA A 192 3.68 -22.03 0.63
CA ALA A 192 4.40 -22.48 -0.56
C ALA A 192 4.56 -23.99 -0.53
N PHE A 193 4.30 -24.62 -1.67
CA PHE A 193 4.47 -26.04 -1.89
C PHE A 193 5.41 -26.29 -3.07
N ASP A 194 6.17 -27.35 -3.01
CA ASP A 194 7.05 -27.76 -4.08
C ASP A 194 6.27 -28.13 -5.33
N ASP A 195 6.67 -27.62 -6.48
CA ASP A 195 5.92 -27.74 -7.74
C ASP A 195 5.87 -29.18 -8.28
N THR A 196 6.82 -30.03 -7.86
CA THR A 196 6.91 -31.42 -8.29
C THR A 196 6.27 -32.37 -7.27
N THR A 197 6.70 -32.26 -6.03
CA THR A 197 6.33 -33.22 -4.98
C THR A 197 5.09 -32.83 -4.21
N GLY A 198 4.68 -31.56 -4.22
CA GLY A 198 3.61 -31.04 -3.39
C GLY A 198 3.97 -30.86 -1.89
N ALA A 199 5.22 -31.12 -1.51
CA ALA A 199 5.65 -30.94 -0.12
C ALA A 199 5.69 -29.45 0.25
N GLN A 200 5.17 -29.11 1.44
CA GLN A 200 5.22 -27.73 1.93
C GLN A 200 6.69 -27.27 2.13
N ILE A 201 7.00 -26.07 1.68
CA ILE A 201 8.26 -25.42 1.91
C ILE A 201 8.18 -24.69 3.24
N THR A 202 8.83 -25.24 4.27
CA THR A 202 8.79 -24.70 5.65
C THR A 202 10.09 -24.07 6.10
N GLN A 203 11.15 -24.18 5.30
CA GLN A 203 12.43 -23.57 5.65
C GLN A 203 12.32 -22.06 5.61
N LYS A 204 12.49 -21.40 6.76
CA LYS A 204 12.50 -19.94 6.90
C LYS A 204 13.53 -19.30 5.97
N GLY A 205 13.11 -18.23 5.30
CA GLY A 205 14.00 -17.44 4.46
C GLY A 205 13.39 -17.05 3.12
N TRP A 206 14.23 -16.55 2.25
CA TRP A 206 13.86 -16.14 0.90
C TRP A 206 13.49 -17.31 0.02
N LEU A 207 12.37 -17.22 -0.65
CA LEU A 207 11.90 -18.15 -1.66
C LEU A 207 11.69 -17.39 -2.98
N LYS A 208 12.34 -17.88 -4.04
CA LYS A 208 12.12 -17.39 -5.41
C LYS A 208 11.26 -18.38 -6.17
N LYS A 209 10.15 -17.89 -6.77
CA LYS A 209 9.32 -18.65 -7.71
C LYS A 209 9.06 -17.80 -8.97
N GLY A 210 9.56 -18.27 -10.11
CA GLY A 210 9.56 -17.49 -11.34
C GLY A 210 10.33 -16.19 -11.18
N THR A 211 9.68 -15.06 -11.45
CA THR A 211 10.25 -13.71 -11.27
C THR A 211 9.97 -13.11 -9.89
N SER A 212 9.11 -13.75 -9.09
CA SER A 212 8.65 -13.24 -7.79
C SER A 212 9.48 -13.77 -6.64
N TYR A 213 9.63 -12.93 -5.61
CA TYR A 213 10.26 -13.28 -4.35
C TYR A 213 9.22 -13.29 -3.24
N TYR A 214 9.39 -14.25 -2.33
CA TYR A 214 8.56 -14.50 -1.16
C TYR A 214 9.45 -14.65 0.06
N TRP A 215 8.88 -14.51 1.24
CA TRP A 215 9.54 -14.84 2.49
C TRP A 215 8.77 -15.91 3.24
N VAL A 216 9.40 -17.03 3.52
CA VAL A 216 8.86 -18.10 4.36
C VAL A 216 9.17 -17.76 5.81
N ARG A 217 8.14 -17.66 6.64
CA ARG A 217 8.28 -17.44 8.08
C ARG A 217 8.68 -18.72 8.80
N GLU A 218 8.93 -18.62 10.11
CA GLU A 218 9.34 -19.74 10.96
C GLU A 218 8.24 -20.82 11.10
N ASP A 219 6.97 -20.43 10.99
CA ASP A 219 5.81 -21.29 10.99
C ASP A 219 5.49 -21.93 9.61
N GLY A 220 6.31 -21.65 8.59
CA GLY A 220 6.11 -22.15 7.22
C GLY A 220 5.05 -21.39 6.41
N VAL A 221 4.49 -20.31 6.96
CA VAL A 221 3.55 -19.43 6.27
C VAL A 221 4.31 -18.34 5.54
N LEU A 222 3.82 -17.91 4.39
CA LEU A 222 4.42 -16.81 3.65
C LEU A 222 4.11 -15.45 4.30
N GLN A 223 5.11 -14.60 4.32
CA GLN A 223 4.99 -13.23 4.81
C GLN A 223 4.05 -12.43 3.90
N THR A 224 3.16 -11.65 4.52
CA THR A 224 2.41 -10.55 3.91
C THR A 224 2.64 -9.29 4.72
N GLY A 225 2.46 -8.10 4.11
CA GLY A 225 2.76 -6.83 4.77
C GLY A 225 4.25 -6.60 5.01
N TRP A 226 4.59 -5.88 6.07
CA TRP A 226 5.95 -5.45 6.35
C TRP A 226 6.81 -6.55 6.97
N LEU A 227 8.07 -6.61 6.52
CA LEU A 227 9.14 -7.43 7.09
C LEU A 227 10.39 -6.57 7.33
N LEU A 228 10.90 -6.59 8.54
CA LEU A 228 12.26 -6.12 8.84
C LEU A 228 13.23 -7.30 8.81
N TYR A 229 14.16 -7.28 7.89
CA TYR A 229 15.20 -8.30 7.77
C TYR A 229 16.53 -7.66 7.38
N ASP A 230 17.59 -7.97 8.10
CA ASP A 230 18.97 -7.46 7.88
C ASP A 230 18.98 -5.92 7.75
N ASP A 231 18.40 -5.25 8.76
CA ASP A 231 18.22 -3.79 8.84
C ASP A 231 17.47 -3.13 7.67
N ASN A 232 16.85 -3.90 6.78
CA ASN A 232 16.07 -3.40 5.67
C ASN A 232 14.59 -3.74 5.83
N TRP A 233 13.73 -2.81 5.43
CA TRP A 233 12.30 -3.02 5.37
C TRP A 233 11.89 -3.48 3.98
N TYR A 234 11.08 -4.55 3.94
CA TYR A 234 10.45 -5.12 2.76
C TYR A 234 8.94 -5.13 2.94
N TRP A 235 8.22 -5.11 1.86
CA TRP A 235 6.77 -5.23 1.90
C TRP A 235 6.29 -6.28 0.91
N PHE A 236 5.33 -7.11 1.35
CA PHE A 236 4.74 -8.19 0.58
C PHE A 236 3.24 -7.93 0.43
N ASP A 237 2.70 -8.16 -0.75
CA ASP A 237 1.27 -8.06 -0.99
C ASP A 237 0.47 -9.20 -0.34
N ASP A 238 -0.86 -9.20 -0.52
CA ASP A 238 -1.74 -10.23 0.04
C ASP A 238 -1.53 -11.62 -0.58
N ASN A 239 -0.82 -11.70 -1.70
CA ASN A 239 -0.39 -12.95 -2.33
C ASN A 239 1.03 -13.33 -1.92
N GLY A 240 1.64 -12.63 -0.98
CA GLY A 240 2.98 -12.86 -0.48
C GLY A 240 4.10 -12.44 -1.44
N VAL A 241 3.79 -11.71 -2.53
CA VAL A 241 4.80 -11.26 -3.49
C VAL A 241 5.49 -10.02 -2.95
N MET A 242 6.82 -10.06 -2.91
CA MET A 242 7.65 -8.93 -2.50
C MET A 242 7.51 -7.77 -3.49
N MET A 243 7.22 -6.57 -2.98
CA MET A 243 7.28 -5.34 -3.76
C MET A 243 8.74 -4.97 -4.06
N ALA A 244 9.02 -4.66 -5.32
CA ALA A 244 10.32 -4.18 -5.77
C ALA A 244 10.15 -3.14 -6.90
N SER A 245 11.16 -2.28 -7.08
CA SER A 245 11.25 -1.32 -8.18
C SER A 245 10.06 -0.37 -8.29
N GLY A 246 9.98 0.65 -7.43
CA GLY A 246 9.02 1.72 -7.65
C GLY A 246 8.30 2.24 -6.42
N TRP A 247 7.38 3.12 -6.68
CA TRP A 247 6.56 3.78 -5.68
C TRP A 247 5.39 2.92 -5.23
N LYS A 248 5.12 2.93 -3.93
CA LYS A 248 3.94 2.30 -3.33
C LYS A 248 3.42 3.15 -2.19
N GLU A 249 2.12 3.40 -2.20
CA GLU A 249 1.43 4.00 -1.06
C GLU A 249 0.89 2.88 -0.15
N ILE A 250 1.22 2.98 1.13
CA ILE A 250 0.82 2.01 2.17
C ILE A 250 0.38 2.82 3.38
N ASN A 251 -0.87 2.67 3.80
CA ASN A 251 -1.46 3.39 4.95
C ASN A 251 -1.22 4.92 4.85
N ASN A 252 -1.54 5.52 3.69
CA ASN A 252 -1.37 6.93 3.37
C ASN A 252 0.08 7.46 3.40
N ASN A 253 1.07 6.58 3.45
CA ASN A 253 2.48 6.93 3.35
C ASN A 253 3.07 6.41 2.05
N LEU A 254 3.85 7.26 1.38
CA LEU A 254 4.49 6.92 0.12
C LEU A 254 5.91 6.41 0.37
N TYR A 255 6.23 5.26 -0.20
CA TYR A 255 7.52 4.58 -0.10
C TYR A 255 8.08 4.33 -1.50
N TYR A 256 9.41 4.25 -1.60
CA TYR A 256 10.06 3.78 -2.82
C TYR A 256 10.84 2.51 -2.53
N PHE A 257 10.50 1.45 -3.25
CA PHE A 257 11.16 0.16 -3.20
C PHE A 257 12.27 0.09 -4.25
N GLN A 258 13.45 -0.28 -3.83
CA GLN A 258 14.59 -0.51 -4.70
C GLN A 258 14.41 -1.81 -5.50
N SER A 259 15.22 -2.03 -6.54
CA SER A 259 15.10 -3.21 -7.40
C SER A 259 15.26 -4.55 -6.66
N TRP A 260 15.95 -4.54 -5.54
CA TRP A 260 16.14 -5.72 -4.67
C TRP A 260 15.08 -5.83 -3.55
N GLY A 261 14.08 -4.95 -3.51
CA GLY A 261 12.93 -4.99 -2.62
C GLY A 261 13.03 -4.16 -1.34
N GLY A 262 14.20 -3.72 -0.91
CA GLY A 262 14.34 -2.85 0.26
C GLY A 262 13.91 -1.41 -0.03
N ILE A 263 13.37 -0.70 1.00
CA ILE A 263 12.97 0.70 0.84
C ILE A 263 14.16 1.66 1.02
N TYR A 264 14.05 2.86 0.41
CA TYR A 264 14.90 3.97 0.82
C TYR A 264 14.49 4.50 2.20
N LYS A 265 15.48 4.92 2.98
CA LYS A 265 15.31 5.56 4.30
C LYS A 265 16.45 6.53 4.60
N ASN A 266 16.24 7.47 5.56
CA ASN A 266 17.27 8.36 6.09
C ASN A 266 17.97 9.24 5.06
N GLY A 267 17.26 10.08 4.33
CA GLY A 267 17.94 11.09 3.55
C GLY A 267 17.36 11.41 2.18
N PHE A 268 18.12 12.25 1.46
CA PHE A 268 17.78 12.65 0.10
C PHE A 268 18.10 11.55 -0.90
N GLN A 269 17.20 11.37 -1.87
CA GLN A 269 17.38 10.47 -3.01
C GLN A 269 16.84 11.13 -4.28
N SER A 270 17.60 11.01 -5.37
CA SER A 270 17.15 11.43 -6.68
C SER A 270 16.51 10.27 -7.43
N ILE A 271 15.24 10.39 -7.81
CA ILE A 271 14.47 9.36 -8.48
C ILE A 271 13.72 10.00 -9.66
N GLY A 272 13.98 9.52 -10.87
CA GLY A 272 13.34 10.05 -12.07
C GLY A 272 13.60 11.54 -12.34
N GLY A 273 14.75 12.06 -11.87
CA GLY A 273 15.13 13.48 -12.03
C GLY A 273 14.58 14.41 -10.95
N ASN A 274 13.75 13.91 -10.04
CA ASN A 274 13.26 14.64 -8.88
C ASN A 274 13.98 14.20 -7.61
N GLU A 275 14.12 15.10 -6.64
CA GLU A 275 14.68 14.81 -5.34
C GLU A 275 13.58 14.57 -4.31
N TYR A 276 13.81 13.63 -3.40
CA TYR A 276 12.89 13.22 -2.33
C TYR A 276 13.65 13.08 -1.03
N TYR A 277 13.00 13.34 0.10
CA TYR A 277 13.58 13.05 1.41
C TYR A 277 12.83 11.93 2.12
N PHE A 278 13.52 10.83 2.34
CA PHE A 278 13.02 9.66 3.06
C PHE A 278 13.29 9.77 4.55
N ARG A 279 12.24 9.63 5.35
CA ARG A 279 12.32 9.61 6.81
C ARG A 279 13.07 8.34 7.29
N SER A 280 13.42 8.30 8.57
CA SER A 280 14.12 7.14 9.15
C SER A 280 13.37 5.80 8.99
N TRP A 281 12.05 5.86 8.93
CA TRP A 281 11.18 4.69 8.72
C TRP A 281 10.77 4.49 7.25
N GLY A 282 11.31 5.29 6.32
CA GLY A 282 11.20 5.09 4.87
C GLY A 282 10.08 5.86 4.15
N GLY A 283 9.09 6.42 4.84
CA GLY A 283 8.07 7.25 4.19
C GLY A 283 8.63 8.61 3.78
N VAL A 284 8.19 9.16 2.64
CA VAL A 284 8.57 10.52 2.22
C VAL A 284 7.70 11.59 2.88
N TYR A 285 8.22 12.81 2.96
CA TYR A 285 7.38 13.98 3.24
C TYR A 285 6.52 14.31 2.03
N ARG A 286 5.26 14.72 2.25
CA ARG A 286 4.34 15.15 1.20
C ARG A 286 3.55 16.35 1.67
N ASN A 287 3.37 17.34 0.79
CA ASN A 287 2.57 18.55 1.01
C ASN A 287 2.85 19.20 2.37
N THR A 288 4.12 19.36 2.72
CA THR A 288 4.54 19.86 4.03
C THR A 288 5.95 20.45 4.01
N PHE A 289 6.22 21.27 5.03
CA PHE A 289 7.59 21.70 5.34
C PHE A 289 8.28 20.68 6.23
N PHE A 290 9.58 20.54 6.05
CA PHE A 290 10.41 19.74 6.94
C PHE A 290 11.82 20.33 7.05
N THR A 291 12.49 20.09 8.16
CA THR A 291 13.81 20.64 8.43
C THR A 291 14.86 19.53 8.53
N VAL A 292 15.96 19.69 7.82
CA VAL A 292 17.12 18.80 7.86
C VAL A 292 18.39 19.65 8.06
N LYS A 293 19.14 19.34 9.10
CA LYS A 293 20.41 20.06 9.43
C LYS A 293 20.26 21.59 9.44
N GLY A 294 19.14 22.09 9.99
CA GLY A 294 18.86 23.51 10.14
C GLY A 294 18.35 24.21 8.87
N LYS A 295 18.20 23.52 7.75
CA LYS A 295 17.57 24.03 6.53
C LYS A 295 16.16 23.48 6.38
N THR A 296 15.22 24.34 6.02
CA THR A 296 13.83 24.00 5.76
C THR A 296 13.60 23.77 4.28
N TYR A 297 12.87 22.72 3.95
CA TYR A 297 12.51 22.31 2.60
C TYR A 297 10.99 22.20 2.47
N ILE A 298 10.50 22.29 1.24
CA ILE A 298 9.07 22.06 0.92
C ILE A 298 8.96 20.78 0.12
N ALA A 299 8.19 19.83 0.63
CA ALA A 299 7.79 18.65 -0.12
C ALA A 299 6.44 18.93 -0.81
N GLN A 300 6.38 18.68 -2.10
CA GLN A 300 5.19 18.80 -2.93
C GLN A 300 4.19 17.66 -2.63
N ASN A 301 3.04 17.69 -3.27
CA ASN A 301 2.00 16.66 -3.06
C ASN A 301 2.44 15.25 -3.49
N ASP A 302 3.27 15.14 -4.51
CA ASP A 302 3.88 13.88 -4.98
C ASP A 302 5.09 13.44 -4.16
N GLY A 303 5.50 14.23 -3.16
CA GLY A 303 6.66 14.02 -2.30
C GLY A 303 7.98 14.54 -2.86
N SER A 304 8.01 15.02 -4.10
CA SER A 304 9.20 15.68 -4.63
C SER A 304 9.51 16.99 -3.90
N ILE A 305 10.77 17.34 -3.82
CA ILE A 305 11.23 18.56 -3.17
C ILE A 305 11.40 19.64 -4.24
N TYR A 306 11.11 20.89 -3.92
CA TYR A 306 11.45 22.00 -4.78
C TYR A 306 12.98 22.07 -5.01
N HIS A 307 13.37 22.18 -6.26
CA HIS A 307 14.75 22.00 -6.73
C HIS A 307 15.43 23.32 -7.12
N ALA A 308 16.75 23.27 -7.31
CA ALA A 308 17.58 24.34 -7.86
C ALA A 308 17.09 24.90 -9.21
N SER A 309 16.43 24.08 -10.04
CA SER A 309 15.77 24.56 -11.28
C SER A 309 14.52 25.38 -11.02
N GLN A 310 14.01 25.39 -9.80
CA GLN A 310 12.84 26.13 -9.32
C GLN A 310 13.24 27.20 -8.30
N THR A 311 14.52 27.60 -8.27
CA THR A 311 14.99 28.74 -7.46
C THR A 311 14.16 29.98 -7.76
N GLY A 312 13.62 30.62 -6.71
CA GLY A 312 12.81 31.80 -6.90
C GLY A 312 11.59 31.86 -6.01
N TRP A 313 10.69 32.77 -6.36
CA TRP A 313 9.43 32.92 -5.66
C TRP A 313 8.48 31.77 -5.95
N VAL A 314 7.95 31.19 -4.88
CA VAL A 314 6.94 30.13 -4.91
C VAL A 314 5.75 30.53 -4.06
N GLN A 315 4.55 30.41 -4.61
CA GLN A 315 3.30 30.64 -3.89
C GLN A 315 2.69 29.30 -3.48
N LEU A 316 2.37 29.16 -2.19
CA LEU A 316 1.68 28.01 -1.62
C LEU A 316 0.48 28.51 -0.81
N GLY A 317 -0.71 28.31 -1.34
CA GLY A 317 -1.93 28.96 -0.83
C GLY A 317 -1.80 30.48 -0.94
N ASP A 318 -2.08 31.18 0.14
CA ASP A 318 -1.98 32.67 0.20
C ASP A 318 -0.58 33.17 0.62
N GLN A 319 0.37 32.25 0.82
CA GLN A 319 1.71 32.58 1.30
C GLN A 319 2.76 32.47 0.19
N THR A 320 3.73 33.38 0.21
CA THR A 320 4.84 33.42 -0.73
C THR A 320 6.14 33.09 -0.02
N TYR A 321 6.96 32.25 -0.66
CA TYR A 321 8.24 31.76 -0.17
C TYR A 321 9.32 32.00 -1.21
N TRP A 322 10.60 32.01 -0.78
CA TRP A 322 11.74 31.97 -1.69
C TRP A 322 12.48 30.65 -1.53
N ILE A 323 12.65 29.94 -2.65
CA ILE A 323 13.45 28.71 -2.72
C ILE A 323 14.87 29.03 -3.15
N ASN A 324 15.84 28.63 -2.35
CA ASN A 324 17.26 28.74 -2.64
C ASN A 324 17.71 27.72 -3.68
N GLN A 325 18.90 27.92 -4.23
CA GLN A 325 19.51 27.03 -5.22
C GLN A 325 19.71 25.57 -4.71
N ASP A 326 19.76 25.35 -3.41
CA ASP A 326 19.85 24.02 -2.80
C ASP A 326 18.49 23.43 -2.42
N GLY A 327 17.39 24.01 -2.89
CA GLY A 327 16.03 23.56 -2.60
C GLY A 327 15.50 23.97 -1.22
N SER A 328 16.31 24.63 -0.38
CA SER A 328 15.86 25.08 0.93
C SER A 328 15.03 26.37 0.84
N VAL A 329 14.16 26.56 1.84
CA VAL A 329 13.40 27.81 1.99
C VAL A 329 14.29 28.89 2.62
N GLN A 330 14.34 30.07 2.01
CA GLN A 330 15.03 31.23 2.56
C GLN A 330 14.31 31.74 3.82
N THR A 331 15.09 32.19 4.80
CA THR A 331 14.61 32.95 5.96
C THR A 331 15.51 34.17 6.18
N GLY A 332 14.99 35.21 6.84
CA GLY A 332 15.73 36.44 7.08
C GLY A 332 15.78 37.35 5.83
N TRP A 333 16.83 38.16 5.73
CA TRP A 333 16.98 39.12 4.66
C TRP A 333 17.27 38.47 3.31
N LEU A 334 16.59 38.99 2.27
CA LEU A 334 16.81 38.62 0.88
C LEU A 334 16.90 39.87 0.02
N LYS A 335 17.98 40.01 -0.77
CA LYS A 335 18.15 41.09 -1.73
C LYS A 335 18.04 40.55 -3.16
N LEU A 336 17.08 41.08 -3.92
CA LEU A 336 16.88 40.74 -5.33
C LEU A 336 16.73 42.02 -6.15
N GLU A 337 17.51 42.16 -7.22
CA GLU A 337 17.42 43.28 -8.15
C GLU A 337 17.42 44.65 -7.46
N GLY A 338 18.22 44.78 -6.40
CA GLY A 338 18.32 46.04 -5.62
C GLY A 338 17.22 46.25 -4.59
N LYS A 339 16.18 45.41 -4.56
CA LYS A 339 15.08 45.44 -3.58
C LYS A 339 15.38 44.49 -2.43
N TRP A 340 14.94 44.87 -1.23
CA TRP A 340 15.06 44.07 -0.02
C TRP A 340 13.73 43.50 0.36
N TYR A 341 13.73 42.22 0.80
CA TYR A 341 12.62 41.45 1.28
C TYR A 341 12.96 40.80 2.63
N TRP A 342 11.94 40.50 3.41
CA TRP A 342 12.10 39.77 4.66
C TRP A 342 11.31 38.47 4.60
N LEU A 343 11.98 37.35 4.81
CA LEU A 343 11.36 36.04 4.97
C LEU A 343 11.33 35.73 6.46
N LYS A 344 10.13 35.50 7.00
CA LYS A 344 9.92 35.23 8.43
C LYS A 344 10.55 33.89 8.81
N ALA A 345 10.56 33.53 10.10
CA ALA A 345 11.16 32.29 10.57
C ALA A 345 10.51 31.01 9.98
N ASP A 346 9.22 31.09 9.60
CA ASP A 346 8.49 30.05 8.92
C ASP A 346 8.72 30.04 7.40
N GLY A 347 9.54 30.96 6.87
CA GLY A 347 9.85 31.12 5.46
C GLY A 347 8.87 32.01 4.69
N THR A 348 7.78 32.46 5.29
CA THR A 348 6.80 33.32 4.61
C THR A 348 7.35 34.71 4.36
N ARG A 349 7.07 35.30 3.19
CA ARG A 349 7.44 36.67 2.85
C ARG A 349 6.60 37.66 3.67
N ALA A 350 7.25 38.63 4.32
CA ALA A 350 6.57 39.77 4.91
C ALA A 350 5.93 40.63 3.80
N ALA A 351 4.66 40.98 3.95
CA ALA A 351 3.93 41.84 3.00
C ALA A 351 2.83 42.61 3.72
N SER A 352 2.72 43.92 3.45
CA SER A 352 1.79 44.85 4.11
C SER A 352 1.89 44.81 5.63
N GLU A 353 3.09 44.64 6.17
CA GLU A 353 3.29 44.49 7.61
C GLU A 353 4.58 45.13 8.13
N TRP A 354 4.58 45.42 9.42
CA TRP A 354 5.75 45.85 10.17
C TRP A 354 6.56 44.66 10.66
N ILE A 355 7.88 44.75 10.50
CA ILE A 355 8.84 43.79 11.07
C ILE A 355 9.78 44.51 12.02
N THR A 356 9.98 43.96 13.20
CA THR A 356 11.03 44.43 14.12
C THR A 356 12.20 43.45 14.06
N TYR A 357 13.38 43.99 13.70
CA TYR A 357 14.61 43.22 13.65
C TYR A 357 15.77 44.06 14.16
N ASP A 358 16.59 43.52 15.03
CA ASP A 358 17.77 44.18 15.62
C ASP A 358 17.44 45.62 16.15
N ASN A 359 16.36 45.70 16.98
CA ASN A 359 15.83 46.95 17.56
C ASN A 359 15.35 48.01 16.56
N ASN A 360 15.27 47.70 15.28
CA ASN A 360 14.77 48.56 14.24
C ASN A 360 13.43 48.08 13.70
N ARG A 361 12.59 49.00 13.26
CA ARG A 361 11.31 48.72 12.63
C ARG A 361 11.39 48.96 11.14
N TYR A 362 10.91 48.00 10.37
CA TYR A 362 10.85 48.01 8.91
C TYR A 362 9.41 47.80 8.46
N TYR A 363 9.04 48.38 7.35
CA TYR A 363 7.74 48.11 6.73
C TYR A 363 7.96 47.58 5.31
N PHE A 364 7.16 46.56 4.98
CA PHE A 364 7.14 45.92 3.67
C PHE A 364 5.77 46.18 3.00
N ASP A 365 5.80 46.60 1.72
CA ASP A 365 4.58 46.84 0.94
C ASP A 365 3.85 45.51 0.58
N GLY A 366 2.74 45.60 -0.18
CA GLY A 366 1.96 44.41 -0.62
C GLY A 366 2.74 43.43 -1.48
N ASP A 367 3.78 43.95 -2.20
CA ASP A 367 4.70 43.11 -2.97
C ASP A 367 5.87 42.58 -2.14
N GLY A 368 5.89 42.89 -0.84
CA GLY A 368 6.92 42.48 0.11
C GLY A 368 8.22 43.29 -0.03
N VAL A 369 8.21 44.43 -0.74
CA VAL A 369 9.41 45.27 -0.88
C VAL A 369 9.54 46.20 0.33
N MET A 370 10.74 46.23 0.91
CA MET A 370 11.07 47.07 2.04
C MET A 370 10.95 48.57 1.68
N TYR A 371 10.26 49.35 2.53
CA TYR A 371 10.17 50.81 2.37
C TYR A 371 11.48 51.51 2.65
N THR A 372 11.72 52.60 1.86
CA THR A 372 12.78 53.58 2.08
C THR A 372 12.22 54.97 1.76
N GLY A 373 12.77 56.01 2.40
CA GLY A 373 12.34 57.40 2.21
C GLY A 373 10.99 57.70 2.86
N MET A 374 10.28 58.74 2.36
CA MET A 374 8.99 59.16 2.87
C MET A 374 7.89 58.22 2.37
N LYS A 375 7.14 57.64 3.29
CA LYS A 375 6.05 56.69 2.99
C LYS A 375 4.88 56.89 3.94
N GLU A 376 3.69 56.56 3.47
CA GLU A 376 2.47 56.53 4.27
C GLU A 376 2.06 55.06 4.53
N VAL A 377 1.77 54.74 5.78
CA VAL A 377 1.29 53.44 6.24
C VAL A 377 0.05 53.73 7.07
N ASP A 378 -1.08 53.14 6.67
CA ASP A 378 -2.37 53.24 7.37
C ASP A 378 -2.75 54.73 7.69
N GLY A 379 -2.58 55.64 6.71
CA GLY A 379 -2.87 57.08 6.85
C GLY A 379 -1.84 57.86 7.67
N THR A 380 -0.78 57.24 8.15
CA THR A 380 0.28 57.89 8.93
C THR A 380 1.59 57.92 8.14
N ARG A 381 2.23 59.11 8.14
CA ARG A 381 3.51 59.29 7.46
C ARG A 381 4.69 58.88 8.31
N TYR A 382 5.62 58.17 7.69
CA TYR A 382 6.90 57.73 8.25
C TYR A 382 8.04 58.08 7.30
N TYR A 383 9.21 58.25 7.85
CA TYR A 383 10.45 58.38 7.02
C TYR A 383 11.38 57.22 7.35
N PHE A 384 11.78 56.53 6.31
CA PHE A 384 12.64 55.35 6.41
C PHE A 384 14.04 55.68 5.92
N HIS A 385 15.07 55.24 6.61
CA HIS A 385 16.45 55.31 6.17
C HIS A 385 16.62 54.58 4.81
N SER A 386 17.71 54.90 4.13
CA SER A 386 18.06 54.21 2.88
C SER A 386 18.33 52.71 3.08
N TRP A 387 18.62 52.31 4.31
CA TRP A 387 18.76 50.90 4.72
C TRP A 387 17.45 50.31 5.26
N GLY A 388 16.35 51.07 5.28
CA GLY A 388 14.99 50.58 5.53
C GLY A 388 14.45 50.76 6.95
N GLY A 389 15.25 50.99 7.95
CA GLY A 389 14.76 51.27 9.32
C GLY A 389 13.99 52.59 9.37
N VAL A 390 12.90 52.63 10.15
CA VAL A 390 12.11 53.85 10.37
C VAL A 390 12.92 54.84 11.23
N TYR A 391 12.91 56.11 10.88
CA TYR A 391 13.43 57.19 11.73
C TYR A 391 12.63 57.26 13.03
N HIS A 392 13.29 57.34 14.17
CA HIS A 392 12.68 57.52 15.48
C HIS A 392 13.59 58.34 16.41
N ASN A 393 12.99 59.20 17.23
CA ASN A 393 13.70 60.09 18.18
C ASN A 393 14.78 60.96 17.53
N GLU A 394 14.64 61.31 16.24
CA GLU A 394 15.63 62.08 15.50
C GLU A 394 14.99 63.02 14.47
N SER A 395 15.77 64.07 14.08
CA SER A 395 15.35 64.98 13.00
C SER A 395 15.95 64.56 11.67
N PHE A 396 15.20 64.83 10.61
CA PHE A 396 15.67 64.61 9.23
C PHE A 396 15.23 65.73 8.30
N THR A 397 15.83 65.78 7.14
CA THR A 397 15.47 66.72 6.06
C THR A 397 14.99 65.93 4.85
N TRP A 398 13.79 66.29 4.36
CA TRP A 398 13.23 65.71 3.14
C TRP A 398 12.73 66.83 2.24
N GLN A 399 13.18 66.83 0.99
CA GLN A 399 12.89 67.88 0.00
C GLN A 399 13.12 69.30 0.52
N GLY A 400 14.20 69.52 1.27
CA GLY A 400 14.58 70.81 1.82
C GLY A 400 13.79 71.26 3.05
N LYS A 401 12.81 70.46 3.53
CA LYS A 401 12.00 70.70 4.70
C LYS A 401 12.50 69.85 5.88
N LYS A 402 12.43 70.37 7.10
CA LYS A 402 12.81 69.66 8.32
C LYS A 402 11.63 69.00 9.00
N TYR A 403 11.87 67.83 9.54
CA TYR A 403 10.91 66.98 10.28
C TYR A 403 11.57 66.39 11.50
N TRP A 404 10.77 65.99 12.49
CA TRP A 404 11.22 65.21 13.64
C TRP A 404 10.31 64.01 13.81
N ALA A 405 10.93 62.82 13.94
CA ALA A 405 10.24 61.59 14.25
C ALA A 405 10.19 61.38 15.78
N LYS A 406 9.04 61.00 16.28
CA LYS A 406 8.85 60.53 17.66
C LYS A 406 9.44 59.13 17.85
N ASP A 407 9.37 58.60 19.06
CA ASP A 407 9.84 57.28 19.40
C ASP A 407 9.12 56.16 18.59
N ASP A 408 7.86 56.36 18.31
CA ASP A 408 7.04 55.47 17.50
C ASP A 408 7.24 55.60 15.99
N GLY A 409 8.10 56.56 15.57
CA GLY A 409 8.38 56.91 14.18
C GLY A 409 7.38 57.88 13.54
N THR A 410 6.29 58.23 14.21
CA THR A 410 5.37 59.28 13.71
C THR A 410 5.96 60.67 13.85
N PHE A 411 5.46 61.63 13.09
CA PHE A 411 6.00 62.98 13.13
C PHE A 411 5.38 63.84 14.25
N TYR A 412 6.20 64.75 14.80
CA TYR A 412 5.68 65.80 15.66
C TYR A 412 4.80 66.74 14.86
N THR A 413 3.71 67.23 15.44
CA THR A 413 2.80 68.24 14.90
C THR A 413 2.43 69.23 15.99
N GLY A 414 2.11 70.48 15.64
CA GLY A 414 1.79 71.52 16.58
C GLY A 414 3.01 72.09 17.32
N VAL A 415 2.78 72.63 18.51
CA VAL A 415 3.89 73.13 19.40
C VAL A 415 4.38 71.98 20.30
N CYS A 416 5.65 71.64 20.17
CA CYS A 416 6.27 70.54 20.88
C CYS A 416 7.55 70.97 21.61
N ASP A 417 7.79 70.47 22.79
CA ASP A 417 9.07 70.58 23.50
C ASP A 417 9.91 69.36 23.22
N ILE A 418 11.09 69.58 22.66
CA ILE A 418 12.05 68.52 22.33
C ILE A 418 13.38 68.91 22.94
N ASN A 419 13.85 68.16 23.91
CA ASN A 419 15.09 68.40 24.67
C ASN A 419 15.18 69.83 25.27
N GLY A 420 14.06 70.34 25.85
CA GLY A 420 13.97 71.65 26.50
C GLY A 420 13.88 72.84 25.52
N LYS A 421 13.71 72.59 24.21
CA LYS A 421 13.47 73.63 23.20
C LYS A 421 12.12 73.48 22.54
N LYS A 422 11.39 74.58 22.40
CA LYS A 422 10.10 74.62 21.73
C LYS A 422 10.23 74.72 20.23
N TYR A 423 9.55 73.85 19.53
CA TYR A 423 9.46 73.81 18.06
C TYR A 423 8.00 73.88 17.66
N TYR A 424 7.75 74.37 16.48
CA TYR A 424 6.44 74.37 15.87
C TYR A 424 6.46 73.54 14.57
N PHE A 425 5.53 72.61 14.44
CA PHE A 425 5.38 71.75 13.29
C PHE A 425 3.98 71.94 12.70
N LEU A 426 3.90 71.94 11.36
CA LEU A 426 2.61 71.92 10.63
C LEU A 426 1.89 70.58 10.82
N GLU A 427 0.64 70.46 10.37
CA GLU A 427 -0.14 69.25 10.43
C GLU A 427 0.51 68.07 9.64
N ASP A 428 1.27 68.40 8.58
CA ASP A 428 2.01 67.45 7.79
C ASP A 428 3.38 67.04 8.39
N GLY A 429 3.71 67.61 9.59
CA GLY A 429 4.96 67.36 10.33
C GLY A 429 6.14 68.23 9.91
N GLU A 430 6.01 69.17 8.97
CA GLU A 430 7.08 70.09 8.57
C GLU A 430 7.40 71.06 9.73
N GLN A 431 8.66 71.15 10.12
CA GLN A 431 9.14 72.11 11.10
C GLN A 431 9.20 73.50 10.48
N ILE A 432 8.56 74.49 11.10
CA ILE A 432 8.71 75.90 10.74
C ILE A 432 10.05 76.40 11.30
N THR A 433 10.94 76.79 10.40
CA THR A 433 12.31 77.27 10.73
C THR A 433 12.50 78.78 10.49
N LYS A 434 11.48 79.45 9.90
CA LYS A 434 11.57 80.94 9.68
C LYS A 434 11.19 81.69 10.93
N GLU A 435 12.03 82.68 11.29
CA GLU A 435 11.65 83.66 12.33
C GLU A 435 10.50 84.51 11.83
N GLY A 436 9.45 84.68 12.66
CA GLY A 436 8.29 85.52 12.36
C GLY A 436 7.14 85.29 13.28
N TRP A 437 6.14 86.15 13.25
CA TRP A 437 4.89 86.01 14.02
C TRP A 437 4.06 84.88 13.42
N LEU A 438 3.82 83.88 14.21
CA LEU A 438 2.81 82.82 13.88
C LEU A 438 1.41 83.41 14.11
N SER A 439 0.59 83.50 13.09
CA SER A 439 -0.79 83.89 13.22
C SER A 439 -1.52 82.96 14.19
N LEU A 440 -2.13 83.54 15.23
CA LEU A 440 -2.90 82.81 16.26
C LEU A 440 -4.13 82.04 15.72
N ILE A 441 -4.45 82.23 14.43
CA ILE A 441 -5.60 81.61 13.77
C ILE A 441 -5.41 80.08 13.52
N HIS A 442 -4.21 79.56 13.64
CA HIS A 442 -3.89 78.13 13.40
C HIS A 442 -3.57 77.33 14.67
N ILE A 443 -3.92 77.88 15.85
CA ILE A 443 -3.65 77.20 17.16
C ILE A 443 -4.98 76.95 17.92
N SER A 444 -6.05 76.66 17.20
CA SER A 444 -7.32 76.21 17.82
C SER A 444 -7.67 74.78 17.39
#